data_073a6bea484cef29e94dd9216942bfcd
#
_entry.id   073a6bea484cef29e94dd9216942bfcd
#
_cell.length_a   1.000
_cell.length_b   1.000
_cell.length_c   1.000
_cell.angle_alpha   90.00
_cell.angle_beta   90.00
_cell.angle_gamma   90.00
#
_symmetry.space_group_name_H-M   'P 1'
#
loop_
_entity.id
_entity.type
_entity.pdbx_description
1 polymer ?
#
loop_
_entity_poly.entity_id
_entity_poly.type
_entity_poly.pdbx_seq_one_letter_code
_entity_poly.pdbx_strand_id
1 'polypeptide(L)'
;MKYLLPLILVFSILINPINTLAEELILAGGCFWCLEHDLESLKGITDVQSGYSGGKLQNPTYENHEGHQEVVLVNYDSKLVSLTEILRLYMRNIDPLDGKGQFCDRGDSYRPVIFFKDET
;
A
#
# COMPACT_ATOMS: atom_id res chain seq x y z
N MET A 1 6.42 -67.48 -15.30
CA MET A 1 5.70 -66.21 -15.49
C MET A 1 6.49 -65.12 -14.79
N LYS A 2 7.10 -64.24 -15.57
CA LYS A 2 7.88 -63.12 -15.04
C LYS A 2 6.96 -61.90 -15.03
N TYR A 3 6.59 -61.39 -13.85
CA TYR A 3 5.83 -60.17 -13.71
C TYR A 3 6.79 -59.00 -13.78
N LEU A 4 6.71 -58.23 -14.89
CA LEU A 4 7.35 -56.92 -15.01
C LEU A 4 6.50 -55.91 -14.24
N LEU A 5 7.00 -55.39 -13.13
CA LEU A 5 6.43 -54.25 -12.44
C LEU A 5 6.78 -52.96 -13.23
N PRO A 6 5.82 -52.10 -13.60
CA PRO A 6 6.16 -50.82 -14.20
C PRO A 6 6.70 -49.88 -13.14
N LEU A 7 7.90 -49.37 -13.37
CA LEU A 7 8.54 -48.35 -12.58
C LEU A 7 7.79 -47.01 -12.81
N ILE A 8 6.91 -46.66 -11.90
CA ILE A 8 6.23 -45.34 -11.92
C ILE A 8 7.24 -44.30 -11.46
N LEU A 9 7.77 -43.55 -12.41
CA LEU A 9 8.63 -42.42 -12.14
C LEU A 9 7.72 -41.24 -11.64
N VAL A 10 7.65 -41.06 -10.31
CA VAL A 10 6.97 -39.90 -9.71
C VAL A 10 7.84 -38.68 -9.91
N PHE A 11 7.48 -37.87 -10.90
CA PHE A 11 8.10 -36.57 -11.12
C PHE A 11 7.57 -35.60 -10.08
N SER A 12 8.27 -35.46 -8.95
CA SER A 12 7.94 -34.46 -7.94
C SER A 12 8.26 -33.07 -8.51
N ILE A 13 7.23 -32.39 -8.98
CA ILE A 13 7.33 -30.95 -9.33
C ILE A 13 7.52 -30.20 -8.02
N LEU A 14 8.74 -29.78 -7.73
CA LEU A 14 9.03 -28.82 -6.66
C LEU A 14 8.45 -27.48 -7.09
N ILE A 15 7.21 -27.21 -6.69
CA ILE A 15 6.63 -25.88 -6.78
C ILE A 15 7.35 -25.05 -5.71
N ASN A 16 8.40 -24.34 -6.12
CA ASN A 16 8.95 -23.31 -5.27
C ASN A 16 7.87 -22.23 -5.12
N PRO A 17 7.44 -21.85 -3.88
CA PRO A 17 6.58 -20.71 -3.70
C PRO A 17 7.34 -19.50 -4.25
N ILE A 18 6.76 -18.85 -5.24
CA ILE A 18 7.26 -17.56 -5.73
C ILE A 18 7.06 -16.61 -4.54
N ASN A 19 8.16 -16.32 -3.84
CA ASN A 19 8.16 -15.35 -2.76
C ASN A 19 7.95 -13.99 -3.42
N THR A 20 6.69 -13.57 -3.57
CA THR A 20 6.35 -12.21 -3.97
C THR A 20 6.79 -11.32 -2.81
N LEU A 21 7.75 -10.44 -3.05
CA LEU A 21 8.13 -9.40 -2.10
C LEU A 21 6.99 -8.35 -2.09
N ALA A 22 5.93 -8.68 -1.36
CA ALA A 22 4.87 -7.73 -1.06
C ALA A 22 5.42 -6.72 -0.05
N GLU A 23 5.41 -5.46 -0.43
CA GLU A 23 5.82 -4.35 0.43
C GLU A 23 4.63 -3.46 0.74
N GLU A 24 4.71 -2.74 1.86
CA GLU A 24 3.66 -1.86 2.35
C GLU A 24 4.18 -0.44 2.53
N LEU A 25 3.35 0.54 2.18
CA LEU A 25 3.61 1.95 2.36
C LEU A 25 2.33 2.65 2.82
N ILE A 26 2.44 3.55 3.80
CA ILE A 26 1.30 4.36 4.26
C ILE A 26 1.53 5.81 3.84
N LEU A 27 0.55 6.38 3.12
CA LEU A 27 0.58 7.75 2.61
C LEU A 27 -0.67 8.52 3.04
N ALA A 28 -0.48 9.77 3.45
CA ALA A 28 -1.54 10.75 3.67
C ALA A 28 -1.38 11.88 2.66
N GLY A 29 -2.46 12.42 2.13
CA GLY A 29 -2.40 13.48 1.13
C GLY A 29 -3.78 13.97 0.68
N GLY A 30 -4.57 14.51 1.60
CA GLY A 30 -5.92 14.96 1.36
C GLY A 30 -6.96 13.84 1.50
N CYS A 31 -8.03 13.91 0.72
CA CYS A 31 -9.06 12.89 0.71
C CYS A 31 -8.48 11.50 0.37
N PHE A 32 -8.60 10.55 1.30
CA PHE A 32 -8.04 9.21 1.12
C PHE A 32 -8.68 8.43 -0.04
N TRP A 33 -9.95 8.67 -0.37
CA TRP A 33 -10.58 8.04 -1.55
C TRP A 33 -10.01 8.55 -2.88
N CYS A 34 -9.62 9.83 -2.93
CA CYS A 34 -8.95 10.38 -4.11
C CYS A 34 -7.56 9.76 -4.28
N LEU A 35 -6.80 9.67 -3.21
CA LEU A 35 -5.47 9.08 -3.20
C LEU A 35 -5.49 7.58 -3.52
N GLU A 36 -6.46 6.84 -2.98
CA GLU A 36 -6.74 5.44 -3.30
C GLU A 36 -6.96 5.26 -4.81
N HIS A 37 -7.89 6.03 -5.39
CA HIS A 37 -8.20 5.99 -6.81
C HIS A 37 -6.97 6.27 -7.70
N ASP A 38 -6.16 7.26 -7.33
CA ASP A 38 -4.98 7.64 -8.12
C ASP A 38 -3.90 6.57 -8.09
N LEU A 39 -3.70 5.93 -6.94
CA LEU A 39 -2.65 4.92 -6.75
C LEU A 39 -3.03 3.55 -7.30
N GLU A 40 -4.31 3.14 -7.22
CA GLU A 40 -4.79 1.86 -7.74
C GLU A 40 -4.49 1.67 -9.24
N SER A 41 -4.40 2.75 -9.99
CA SER A 41 -4.14 2.72 -11.43
C SER A 41 -2.71 2.32 -11.81
N LEU A 42 -1.77 2.37 -10.85
CA LEU A 42 -0.36 2.11 -11.12
C LEU A 42 -0.09 0.60 -11.16
N LYS A 43 0.45 0.13 -12.28
CA LYS A 43 0.82 -1.28 -12.44
C LYS A 43 1.86 -1.68 -11.39
N GLY A 44 1.61 -2.78 -10.69
CA GLY A 44 2.44 -3.28 -9.60
C GLY A 44 1.88 -2.98 -8.21
N ILE A 45 0.90 -2.07 -8.11
CA ILE A 45 0.07 -1.93 -6.92
C ILE A 45 -0.88 -3.12 -6.88
N THR A 46 -0.90 -3.83 -5.75
CA THR A 46 -1.73 -5.03 -5.56
C THR A 46 -3.01 -4.74 -4.80
N ASP A 47 -2.98 -3.74 -3.92
CA ASP A 47 -4.13 -3.31 -3.12
C ASP A 47 -3.88 -1.91 -2.55
N VAL A 48 -4.93 -1.12 -2.40
CA VAL A 48 -4.91 0.17 -1.71
C VAL A 48 -6.12 0.23 -0.79
N GLN A 49 -5.89 0.53 0.49
CA GLN A 49 -6.95 0.58 1.50
C GLN A 49 -6.95 1.94 2.19
N SER A 50 -8.10 2.60 2.20
CA SER A 50 -8.31 3.82 2.98
C SER A 50 -8.44 3.52 4.47
N GLY A 51 -7.89 4.38 5.31
CA GLY A 51 -7.91 4.24 6.75
C GLY A 51 -7.39 5.48 7.48
N TYR A 52 -7.01 5.31 8.73
CA TYR A 52 -6.58 6.40 9.62
C TYR A 52 -5.26 6.05 10.30
N SER A 53 -4.35 7.02 10.41
CA SER A 53 -3.06 6.84 11.09
C SER A 53 -2.53 8.15 11.67
N GLY A 54 -1.59 8.02 12.62
CA GLY A 54 -0.86 9.14 13.21
C GLY A 54 -1.45 9.65 14.52
N GLY A 55 -2.69 9.33 14.86
CA GLY A 55 -3.36 9.74 16.10
C GLY A 55 -3.30 8.70 17.21
N LYS A 56 -3.93 9.04 18.35
CA LYS A 56 -4.01 8.16 19.54
C LYS A 56 -5.41 7.61 19.79
N LEU A 57 -6.42 8.16 19.13
CA LEU A 57 -7.81 7.72 19.27
C LEU A 57 -7.93 6.25 18.89
N GLN A 58 -8.55 5.45 19.76
CA GLN A 58 -8.81 4.05 19.47
C GLN A 58 -10.05 3.91 18.58
N ASN A 59 -9.98 3.00 17.60
CA ASN A 59 -11.07 2.72 16.65
C ASN A 59 -11.61 3.98 15.96
N PRO A 60 -10.75 4.74 15.24
CA PRO A 60 -11.19 5.94 14.53
C PRO A 60 -12.23 5.59 13.47
N THR A 61 -13.19 6.50 13.28
CA THR A 61 -14.24 6.40 12.25
C THR A 61 -14.21 7.65 11.37
N TYR A 62 -14.98 7.63 10.29
CA TYR A 62 -15.09 8.80 9.41
C TYR A 62 -15.64 10.04 10.15
N GLU A 63 -16.60 9.84 11.08
CA GLU A 63 -17.20 10.90 11.89
C GLU A 63 -16.30 11.35 13.04
N ASN A 64 -15.41 10.48 13.51
CA ASN A 64 -14.51 10.80 14.62
C ASN A 64 -13.17 10.08 14.44
N HIS A 65 -12.18 10.85 14.00
CA HIS A 65 -10.80 10.41 13.84
C HIS A 65 -9.80 11.45 14.38
N GLU A 66 -10.15 12.09 15.49
CA GLU A 66 -9.36 13.15 16.11
C GLU A 66 -7.87 12.76 16.24
N GLY A 67 -6.99 13.63 15.74
CA GLY A 67 -5.54 13.45 15.75
C GLY A 67 -4.99 12.52 14.67
N HIS A 68 -5.84 11.81 13.93
CA HIS A 68 -5.42 10.99 12.80
C HIS A 68 -5.44 11.77 11.47
N GLN A 69 -4.59 11.36 10.54
CA GLN A 69 -4.73 11.69 9.13
C GLN A 69 -5.57 10.63 8.43
N GLU A 70 -6.29 11.04 7.40
CA GLU A 70 -6.80 10.14 6.38
C GLU A 70 -5.59 9.60 5.60
N VAL A 71 -5.46 8.29 5.54
CA VAL A 71 -4.32 7.62 4.90
C VAL A 71 -4.78 6.54 3.94
N VAL A 72 -3.86 6.12 3.09
CA VAL A 72 -3.98 4.88 2.33
C VAL A 72 -2.83 3.94 2.69
N LEU A 73 -3.16 2.67 2.92
CA LEU A 73 -2.20 1.58 2.98
C LEU A 73 -2.05 1.02 1.57
N VAL A 74 -0.86 1.17 1.02
CA VAL A 74 -0.51 0.73 -0.33
C VAL A 74 0.28 -0.57 -0.25
N ASN A 75 -0.26 -1.63 -0.82
CA ASN A 75 0.44 -2.90 -0.99
C ASN A 75 0.94 -3.00 -2.43
N TYR A 76 2.20 -3.36 -2.63
CA TYR A 76 2.78 -3.41 -3.95
C TYR A 76 3.80 -4.53 -4.12
N ASP A 77 3.99 -4.97 -5.36
CA ASP A 77 5.04 -5.91 -5.76
C ASP A 77 6.27 -5.11 -6.22
N SER A 78 7.33 -5.13 -5.39
CA SER A 78 8.56 -4.39 -5.66
C SER A 78 9.34 -4.87 -6.88
N LYS A 79 8.97 -6.01 -7.48
CA LYS A 79 9.49 -6.45 -8.77
C LYS A 79 8.81 -5.75 -9.96
N LEU A 80 7.60 -5.23 -9.78
CA LEU A 80 6.80 -4.59 -10.83
C LEU A 80 6.80 -3.07 -10.74
N VAL A 81 6.90 -2.51 -9.52
CA VAL A 81 6.92 -1.07 -9.28
C VAL A 81 7.88 -0.74 -8.14
N SER A 82 8.67 0.29 -8.30
CA SER A 82 9.57 0.76 -7.25
C SER A 82 8.88 1.76 -6.30
N LEU A 83 9.38 1.84 -5.06
CA LEU A 83 8.96 2.87 -4.12
C LEU A 83 9.08 4.28 -4.73
N THR A 84 10.15 4.53 -5.49
CA THR A 84 10.37 5.82 -6.16
C THR A 84 9.26 6.15 -7.16
N GLU A 85 8.77 5.17 -7.91
CA GLU A 85 7.68 5.37 -8.86
C GLU A 85 6.36 5.68 -8.15
N ILE A 86 6.05 4.97 -7.06
CA ILE A 86 4.88 5.22 -6.22
C ILE A 86 4.94 6.64 -5.64
N LEU A 87 6.05 7.02 -5.03
CA LEU A 87 6.24 8.35 -4.44
C LEU A 87 6.21 9.46 -5.49
N ARG A 88 6.70 9.21 -6.70
CA ARG A 88 6.61 10.17 -7.81
C ARG A 88 5.16 10.41 -8.24
N LEU A 89 4.35 9.36 -8.31
CA LEU A 89 2.92 9.50 -8.60
C LEU A 89 2.21 10.25 -7.47
N TYR A 90 2.46 9.87 -6.23
CA TYR A 90 1.93 10.55 -5.03
C TYR A 90 2.26 12.05 -5.05
N MET A 91 3.53 12.43 -5.24
CA MET A 91 3.97 13.83 -5.24
C MET A 91 3.37 14.66 -6.38
N ARG A 92 2.92 14.04 -7.47
CA ARG A 92 2.21 14.73 -8.56
C ARG A 92 0.75 15.01 -8.27
N ASN A 93 0.17 14.29 -7.33
CA ASN A 93 -1.26 14.37 -6.99
C ASN A 93 -1.52 15.14 -5.71
N ILE A 94 -0.49 15.64 -5.03
CA ILE A 94 -0.60 16.45 -3.82
C ILE A 94 0.07 17.81 -3.99
N ASP A 95 -0.27 18.75 -3.09
CA ASP A 95 0.54 19.96 -2.84
C ASP A 95 1.44 19.71 -1.61
N PRO A 96 2.72 19.40 -1.79
CA PRO A 96 3.62 19.09 -0.69
C PRO A 96 3.98 20.32 0.17
N LEU A 97 3.64 21.51 -0.27
CA LEU A 97 3.91 22.77 0.44
C LEU A 97 2.74 23.20 1.32
N ASP A 98 1.57 22.55 1.20
CA ASP A 98 0.40 22.87 2.01
C ASP A 98 0.33 22.02 3.28
N GLY A 99 0.88 22.52 4.37
CA GLY A 99 0.85 21.88 5.68
C GLY A 99 -0.48 22.03 6.44
N LYS A 100 -1.54 22.59 5.83
CA LYS A 100 -2.84 22.83 6.48
C LYS A 100 -4.00 22.10 5.83
N GLY A 101 -3.73 21.22 4.92
CA GLY A 101 -4.70 20.44 4.17
C GLY A 101 -4.23 20.11 2.77
N GLN A 102 -5.17 19.83 1.88
CA GLN A 102 -4.93 19.64 0.45
C GLN A 102 -6.08 20.20 -0.35
N PHE A 103 -5.79 21.17 -1.22
CA PHE A 103 -6.78 21.81 -2.10
C PHE A 103 -8.01 22.32 -1.33
N CYS A 104 -9.21 21.81 -1.62
CA CYS A 104 -10.46 22.16 -0.95
C CYS A 104 -10.62 21.50 0.42
N ASP A 105 -9.86 20.46 0.72
CA ASP A 105 -9.92 19.71 1.98
C ASP A 105 -8.98 20.35 3.00
N ARG A 106 -9.54 20.97 4.03
CA ARG A 106 -8.79 21.75 5.01
C ARG A 106 -8.81 21.09 6.37
N GLY A 107 -7.68 21.14 7.07
CA GLY A 107 -7.52 20.62 8.42
C GLY A 107 -6.46 19.53 8.56
N ASP A 108 -6.22 19.11 9.79
CA ASP A 108 -5.15 18.17 10.15
C ASP A 108 -5.30 16.79 9.50
N SER A 109 -6.54 16.33 9.29
CA SER A 109 -6.81 15.05 8.63
C SER A 109 -6.26 14.96 7.21
N TYR A 110 -6.10 16.10 6.53
CA TYR A 110 -5.76 16.19 5.11
C TYR A 110 -4.33 16.64 4.85
N ARG A 111 -3.50 16.72 5.86
CA ARG A 111 -2.10 17.08 5.69
C ARG A 111 -1.32 15.98 4.96
N PRO A 112 -0.39 16.33 4.05
CA PRO A 112 0.46 15.33 3.41
C PRO A 112 1.48 14.77 4.40
N VAL A 113 1.54 13.44 4.50
CA VAL A 113 2.49 12.72 5.35
C VAL A 113 2.91 11.42 4.67
N ILE A 114 4.19 11.10 4.72
CA ILE A 114 4.73 9.79 4.35
C ILE A 114 5.12 9.10 5.65
N PHE A 115 4.46 7.98 5.95
CA PHE A 115 4.81 7.14 7.09
C PHE A 115 5.81 6.08 6.64
N PHE A 116 6.95 6.00 7.30
CA PHE A 116 7.97 5.00 7.01
C PHE A 116 8.32 4.22 8.28
N LYS A 117 8.76 2.98 8.10
CA LYS A 117 9.32 2.19 9.20
C LYS A 117 10.79 2.53 9.31
N ASP A 118 11.25 2.86 10.52
CA ASP A 118 12.67 3.04 10.79
C ASP A 118 13.35 1.67 10.72
N GLU A 119 14.31 1.53 9.83
CA GLU A 119 15.17 0.35 9.80
C GLU A 119 16.30 0.56 10.83
N THR A 120 16.07 0.08 12.06
CA THR A 120 17.11 0.00 13.09
C THR A 120 17.94 -1.26 12.95
#